data_77ad04c940adea8ef72ca765f44e7cca
#
_entry.id   77ad04c940adea8ef72ca765f44e7cca
#
_cell.length_a   1.000
_cell.length_b   1.000
_cell.length_c   1.000
_cell.angle_alpha   90.00
_cell.angle_beta   90.00
_cell.angle_gamma   90.00
#
_symmetry.space_group_name_H-M   'P 1'
#
loop_
_entity.id
_entity.type
_entity.pdbx_description
1 polymer ?
#
loop_
_entity_poly.entity_id
_entity_poly.type
_entity_poly.pdbx_seq_one_letter_code
_entity_poly.pdbx_strand_id
1 'polypeptide(L)' 'MSKKWTPGEVVPKSGTYTAFDEQGANGGSLYLEKGKRFPATQHSGSYYCQSEE' A
#
# COMPACT_ATOMS: atom_id res chain seq x y z
N MET A 1 -6.14 -8.62 -11.81
CA MET A 1 -6.92 -8.04 -10.75
C MET A 1 -6.04 -7.41 -9.71
N SER A 2 -6.48 -6.31 -9.16
CA SER A 2 -5.71 -5.61 -8.15
C SER A 2 -5.92 -6.24 -6.79
N LYS A 3 -4.88 -6.30 -6.01
CA LYS A 3 -4.97 -6.73 -4.64
C LYS A 3 -4.67 -5.56 -3.74
N LYS A 4 -5.39 -5.47 -2.65
CA LYS A 4 -5.23 -4.37 -1.71
C LYS A 4 -4.66 -4.87 -0.40
N TRP A 5 -3.83 -4.05 0.21
CA TRP A 5 -3.27 -4.32 1.52
C TRP A 5 -3.60 -3.17 2.43
N THR A 6 -3.83 -3.45 3.70
CA THR A 6 -4.09 -2.41 4.67
C THR A 6 -2.83 -2.10 5.45
N PRO A 7 -2.73 -0.89 6.02
CA PRO A 7 -1.56 -0.56 6.85
C PRO A 7 -1.38 -1.57 7.97
N GLY A 8 -0.14 -1.93 8.20
CA GLY A 8 0.19 -2.92 9.23
C GLY A 8 0.34 -4.33 8.72
N GLU A 9 -0.15 -4.61 7.53
CA GLU A 9 0.06 -5.94 6.95
C GLU A 9 1.51 -6.09 6.51
N VAL A 10 1.92 -7.33 6.39
CA VAL A 10 3.29 -7.62 5.94
C VAL A 10 3.35 -7.53 4.42
N VAL A 11 4.39 -6.86 3.93
CA VAL A 11 4.61 -6.71 2.50
C VAL A 11 4.93 -8.07 1.91
N PRO A 12 4.16 -8.55 0.92
CA PRO A 12 4.33 -9.90 0.39
C PRO A 12 5.53 -10.03 -0.53
N LYS A 13 5.93 -8.97 -1.20
CA LYS A 13 7.13 -9.01 -2.03
C LYS A 13 7.62 -7.59 -2.21
N SER A 14 8.93 -7.48 -2.45
CA SER A 14 9.54 -6.17 -2.65
C SER A 14 9.04 -5.56 -3.94
N GLY A 15 8.82 -4.26 -3.90
CA GLY A 15 8.38 -3.54 -5.08
C GLY A 15 7.81 -2.19 -4.72
N THR A 16 7.26 -1.52 -5.71
CA THR A 16 6.65 -0.22 -5.53
C THR A 16 5.17 -0.37 -5.29
N TYR A 17 4.68 0.30 -4.27
CA TYR A 17 3.27 0.29 -3.92
C TYR A 17 2.74 1.70 -3.93
N THR A 18 1.47 1.83 -4.23
CA THR A 18 0.79 3.13 -4.24
C THR A 18 -0.23 3.16 -3.12
N ALA A 19 -0.22 4.24 -2.35
CA ALA A 19 -1.17 4.42 -1.27
C ALA A 19 -2.41 5.14 -1.81
N PHE A 20 -3.56 4.71 -1.35
CA PHE A 20 -4.83 5.34 -1.71
C PHE A 20 -5.60 5.63 -0.42
N ASP A 21 -6.39 6.70 -0.43
CA ASP A 21 -7.24 6.96 0.71
C ASP A 21 -8.57 6.23 0.54
N GLU A 22 -9.48 6.44 1.48
CA GLU A 22 -10.74 5.71 1.44
C GLU A 22 -11.60 6.06 0.24
N GLN A 23 -11.32 7.19 -0.38
CA GLN A 23 -12.06 7.60 -1.58
C GLN A 23 -11.35 7.17 -2.85
N GLY A 24 -10.22 6.52 -2.72
CA GLY A 24 -9.48 6.05 -3.87
C GLY A 24 -8.53 7.07 -4.46
N ALA A 25 -8.32 8.18 -3.78
CA ALA A 25 -7.41 9.20 -4.28
C ALA A 25 -5.96 8.74 -4.08
N ASN A 26 -5.13 9.01 -5.07
CA ASN A 26 -3.73 8.60 -5.05
C ASN A 26 -2.96 9.44 -4.03
N GLY A 27 -2.34 8.76 -3.07
CA GLY A 27 -1.57 9.42 -2.02
C GLY A 27 -0.07 9.33 -2.22
N GLY A 28 0.37 8.78 -3.36
CA GLY A 28 1.78 8.69 -3.65
C GLY A 28 2.26 7.26 -3.65
N SER A 29 3.45 7.06 -4.19
CA SER A 29 4.04 5.73 -4.31
C SER A 29 5.28 5.64 -3.43
N LEU A 30 5.57 4.42 -2.99
CA LEU A 30 6.76 4.19 -2.18
C LEU A 30 7.26 2.77 -2.43
N TYR A 31 8.55 2.59 -2.23
CA TYR A 31 9.16 1.28 -2.37
C TYR A 31 9.15 0.57 -1.02
N LEU A 32 8.71 -0.68 -0.99
CA LEU A 32 8.65 -1.48 0.23
C LEU A 32 9.31 -2.82 -0.03
N GLU A 33 9.99 -3.33 0.98
CA GLU A 33 10.69 -4.60 0.88
C GLU A 33 9.86 -5.70 1.51
N LYS A 34 9.96 -6.88 0.92
CA LYS A 34 9.29 -8.06 1.44
C LYS A 34 9.64 -8.27 2.90
N GLY A 35 8.62 -8.55 3.69
CA GLY A 35 8.81 -8.79 5.12
C GLY A 35 8.65 -7.56 5.98
N LYS A 36 8.63 -6.40 5.37
CA LYS A 36 8.34 -5.18 6.11
C LYS A 36 6.83 -5.03 6.25
N ARG A 37 6.42 -4.08 7.06
CA ARG A 37 4.99 -3.81 7.22
C ARG A 37 4.64 -2.53 6.50
N PHE A 38 3.42 -2.52 5.97
CA PHE A 38 2.93 -1.31 5.32
C PHE A 38 2.82 -0.20 6.36
N PRO A 39 3.34 1.00 6.06
CA PRO A 39 3.30 2.11 7.01
C PRO A 39 1.87 2.50 7.34
N ALA A 40 1.67 2.96 8.57
CA ALA A 40 0.38 3.49 8.95
C ALA A 40 0.13 4.81 8.23
N THR A 41 -1.14 5.08 7.94
CA THR A 41 -1.52 6.33 7.33
C THR A 41 -2.30 7.15 8.34
N GLN A 42 -2.45 8.44 8.05
CA GLN A 42 -3.21 9.32 8.91
C GLN A 42 -4.70 9.27 8.60
N HIS A 43 -5.09 8.53 7.56
CA HIS A 43 -6.47 8.49 7.12
C HIS A 43 -7.03 7.10 7.31
N SER A 44 -8.21 7.02 7.91
CA SER A 44 -8.93 5.75 8.02
C SER A 44 -9.31 5.26 6.65
N GLY A 45 -9.34 3.94 6.49
CA GLY A 45 -9.80 3.37 5.22
C GLY A 45 -8.77 3.42 4.11
N SER A 46 -7.55 3.83 4.41
CA SER A 46 -6.49 3.83 3.41
C SER A 46 -6.04 2.41 3.09
N TYR A 47 -5.50 2.25 1.90
CA TYR A 47 -5.01 0.94 1.49
C TYR A 47 -3.87 1.13 0.51
N TYR A 48 -3.15 0.03 0.27
CA TYR A 48 -2.03 0.04 -0.66
C TYR A 48 -2.31 -0.93 -1.80
N CYS A 49 -1.86 -0.57 -2.98
CA CYS A 49 -1.91 -1.46 -4.13
C CYS A 49 -0.52 -1.52 -4.74
N GLN A 50 -0.20 -2.68 -5.31
CA GLN A 50 1.08 -2.80 -5.98
C GLN A 50 1.02 -2.01 -7.28
N SER A 51 2.04 -1.14 -7.49
CA SER A 51 2.02 -0.24 -8.64
C SER A 51 2.26 -0.97 -9.94
N GLU A 52 3.05 -2.01 -9.91
CA GLU A 52 3.32 -2.74 -11.13
C GLU A 52 2.64 -4.09 -11.12
N GLU A 53 2.34 -4.55 -12.28
CA GLU A 53 1.59 -5.78 -12.44
C GLU A 53 2.41 -6.99 -12.31
#